data_9a7cae55a365c0f044bcbc1808a4b018
#
_entry.id   9a7cae55a365c0f044bcbc1808a4b018
#
_cell.length_a   1.000
_cell.length_b   1.000
_cell.length_c   1.000
_cell.angle_alpha   90.00
_cell.angle_beta   90.00
_cell.angle_gamma   90.00
#
_symmetry.space_group_name_H-M   'P 1'
#
loop_
_entity.id
_entity.type
_entity.pdbx_description
1 polymer ?
#
loop_
_entity_poly.entity_id
_entity_poly.type
_entity_poly.pdbx_seq_one_letter_code
_entity_poly.pdbx_strand_id
1 'polypeptide(L)'
;MSESFKKSTVREYFESIVIAVILALFIRTFVVQAFKIPTGSMEENLLIGDHLLVNKFVFGPTAARLERAVLPVGTIRRGDVIVFKYPEEPSRDFIKRVIGLPGETLELRDKKVSINGQPLDESYVHFLEPPGTSSEFREVTSYDVRERYGPVTVPPNQYFVMGDNRDNSQDSRYWGFLPRDYIKGRALVIYWSYDDGLGDYHEESTGEALKGLGSVFVHFFTRTRWDRMLHQIR
;
A
#
# COMPACT_ATOMS: atom_id res chain seq x y z
N MET A 1 -50.66 -15.89 -29.17
CA MET A 1 -49.36 -16.50 -29.50
C MET A 1 -48.34 -15.38 -29.49
N SER A 2 -47.48 -15.33 -28.50
CA SER A 2 -46.40 -14.33 -28.41
C SER A 2 -45.22 -14.83 -29.23
N GLU A 3 -44.96 -14.17 -30.35
CA GLU A 3 -43.68 -14.40 -31.10
C GLU A 3 -42.51 -14.06 -30.18
N SER A 4 -41.76 -15.07 -29.79
CA SER A 4 -40.49 -14.86 -29.09
C SER A 4 -39.48 -14.29 -30.13
N PHE A 5 -39.19 -13.01 -29.96
CA PHE A 5 -38.14 -12.34 -30.74
C PHE A 5 -36.81 -13.05 -30.47
N LYS A 6 -36.36 -13.93 -31.37
CA LYS A 6 -35.02 -14.52 -31.30
C LYS A 6 -34.00 -13.43 -31.58
N LYS A 7 -33.29 -13.01 -30.54
CA LYS A 7 -32.16 -12.09 -30.71
C LYS A 7 -31.11 -12.75 -31.62
N SER A 8 -30.51 -11.98 -32.51
CA SER A 8 -29.39 -12.46 -33.32
C SER A 8 -28.19 -12.74 -32.41
N THR A 9 -27.46 -13.83 -32.65
CA THR A 9 -26.26 -14.21 -31.90
C THR A 9 -25.24 -13.08 -31.80
N VAL A 10 -25.06 -12.28 -32.85
CA VAL A 10 -24.19 -11.12 -32.88
C VAL A 10 -24.63 -10.05 -31.86
N ARG A 11 -25.92 -9.83 -31.73
CA ARG A 11 -26.48 -8.87 -30.76
C ARG A 11 -26.26 -9.36 -29.33
N GLU A 12 -26.41 -10.64 -29.06
CA GLU A 12 -26.17 -11.24 -27.72
C GLU A 12 -24.72 -11.09 -27.30
N TYR A 13 -23.76 -11.38 -28.20
CA TYR A 13 -22.35 -11.16 -27.93
C TYR A 13 -22.03 -9.67 -27.71
N PHE A 14 -22.58 -8.78 -28.50
CA PHE A 14 -22.38 -7.34 -28.33
C PHE A 14 -22.93 -6.86 -26.97
N GLU A 15 -24.16 -7.22 -26.60
CA GLU A 15 -24.75 -6.87 -25.30
C GLU A 15 -23.90 -7.42 -24.15
N SER A 16 -23.41 -8.67 -24.24
CA SER A 16 -22.55 -9.29 -23.23
C SER A 16 -21.21 -8.57 -23.08
N ILE A 17 -20.57 -8.20 -24.19
CA ILE A 17 -19.30 -7.45 -24.17
C ILE A 17 -19.50 -6.07 -23.55
N VAL A 18 -20.56 -5.36 -23.92
CA VAL A 18 -20.87 -4.03 -23.36
C VAL A 18 -21.08 -4.11 -21.85
N ILE A 19 -21.86 -5.09 -21.37
CA ILE A 19 -22.09 -5.30 -19.95
C ILE A 19 -20.78 -5.63 -19.25
N ALA A 20 -19.94 -6.52 -19.81
CA ALA A 20 -18.65 -6.89 -19.24
C ALA A 20 -17.71 -5.67 -19.13
N VAL A 21 -17.65 -4.83 -20.16
CA VAL A 21 -16.84 -3.60 -20.15
C VAL A 21 -17.33 -2.62 -19.09
N ILE A 22 -18.65 -2.38 -19.01
CA ILE A 22 -19.23 -1.49 -18.00
C ILE A 22 -18.90 -2.00 -16.60
N LEU A 23 -19.08 -3.30 -16.35
CA LEU A 23 -18.78 -3.92 -15.05
C LEU A 23 -17.29 -3.84 -14.73
N ALA A 24 -16.42 -4.11 -15.68
CA ALA A 24 -14.97 -4.01 -15.51
C ALA A 24 -14.54 -2.57 -15.17
N LEU A 25 -15.09 -1.58 -15.88
CA LEU A 25 -14.83 -0.17 -15.60
C LEU A 25 -15.36 0.24 -14.23
N PHE A 26 -16.55 -0.23 -13.85
CA PHE A 26 -17.12 0.00 -12.52
C PHE A 26 -16.20 -0.57 -11.42
N ILE A 27 -15.81 -1.84 -11.55
CA ILE A 27 -14.91 -2.50 -10.59
C ILE A 27 -13.58 -1.74 -10.49
N ARG A 28 -12.95 -1.41 -11.62
CA ARG A 28 -11.69 -0.67 -11.66
C ARG A 28 -11.80 0.73 -11.03
N THR A 29 -12.91 1.41 -11.25
CA THR A 29 -13.10 2.79 -10.76
C THR A 29 -13.41 2.83 -9.27
N PHE A 30 -14.29 1.95 -8.80
CA PHE A 30 -14.87 2.04 -7.45
C PHE A 30 -14.38 0.98 -6.48
N VAL A 31 -14.03 -0.23 -6.94
CA VAL A 31 -13.77 -1.36 -6.05
C VAL A 31 -12.29 -1.57 -5.79
N VAL A 32 -11.50 -1.75 -6.84
CA VAL A 32 -10.08 -2.08 -6.72
C VAL A 32 -9.22 -1.19 -7.61
N GLN A 33 -8.03 -0.90 -7.11
CA GLN A 33 -6.99 -0.22 -7.87
C GLN A 33 -5.70 -1.02 -7.83
N ALA A 34 -5.06 -1.15 -9.00
CA ALA A 34 -3.74 -1.74 -9.09
C ALA A 34 -2.67 -0.69 -8.76
N PHE A 35 -1.66 -1.09 -7.98
CA PHE A 35 -0.48 -0.29 -7.66
C PHE A 35 0.78 -1.12 -7.88
N LYS A 36 1.84 -0.52 -8.41
CA LYS A 36 3.18 -1.11 -8.47
C LYS A 36 4.00 -0.57 -7.29
N ILE A 37 4.79 -1.41 -6.65
CA ILE A 37 5.70 -1.02 -5.57
C ILE A 37 6.99 -0.49 -6.19
N PRO A 38 7.30 0.81 -6.01
CA PRO A 38 8.48 1.42 -6.63
C PRO A 38 9.68 1.50 -5.70
N THR A 39 9.53 1.28 -4.38
CA THR A 39 10.57 1.53 -3.38
C THR A 39 10.67 0.41 -2.34
N GLY A 40 11.85 0.25 -1.74
CA GLY A 40 12.13 -0.78 -0.74
C GLY A 40 11.65 -0.48 0.69
N SER A 41 10.82 0.55 0.92
CA SER A 41 10.39 0.92 2.28
C SER A 41 9.52 -0.10 3.01
N MET A 42 8.96 -1.07 2.29
CA MET A 42 8.18 -2.20 2.79
C MET A 42 8.88 -3.54 2.51
N GLU A 43 10.19 -3.50 2.25
CA GLU A 43 10.99 -4.63 1.81
C GLU A 43 10.97 -5.77 2.81
N GLU A 44 11.16 -6.96 2.30
CA GLU A 44 10.83 -8.31 2.70
C GLU A 44 9.34 -8.65 2.60
N ASN A 45 8.41 -7.79 3.08
CA ASN A 45 6.98 -8.05 2.92
C ASN A 45 6.48 -7.67 1.52
N LEU A 46 6.88 -6.49 1.03
CA LEU A 46 6.57 -6.04 -0.32
C LEU A 46 7.87 -5.65 -1.04
N LEU A 47 8.16 -6.33 -2.14
CA LEU A 47 9.36 -6.10 -2.93
C LEU A 47 9.11 -5.08 -4.05
N ILE A 48 10.16 -4.40 -4.46
CA ILE A 48 10.14 -3.57 -5.68
C ILE A 48 9.72 -4.45 -6.86
N GLY A 49 8.76 -3.98 -7.66
CA GLY A 49 8.17 -4.72 -8.77
C GLY A 49 6.97 -5.60 -8.40
N ASP A 50 6.53 -5.61 -7.13
CA ASP A 50 5.25 -6.19 -6.75
C ASP A 50 4.09 -5.33 -7.24
N HIS A 51 3.08 -5.97 -7.82
CA HIS A 51 1.84 -5.36 -8.24
C HIS A 51 0.71 -5.77 -7.31
N LEU A 52 0.10 -4.78 -6.66
CA LEU A 52 -0.89 -4.97 -5.60
C LEU A 52 -2.30 -4.64 -6.07
N LEU A 53 -3.28 -5.39 -5.56
CA LEU A 53 -4.68 -4.98 -5.58
C LEU A 53 -5.02 -4.27 -4.27
N VAL A 54 -5.48 -3.04 -4.39
CA VAL A 54 -5.89 -2.19 -3.27
C VAL A 54 -7.39 -2.04 -3.27
N ASN A 55 -8.02 -2.35 -2.15
CA ASN A 55 -9.45 -2.19 -1.94
C ASN A 55 -9.76 -0.74 -1.54
N LYS A 56 -10.47 -0.03 -2.41
CA LYS A 56 -10.90 1.36 -2.18
C LYS A 56 -12.12 1.48 -1.29
N PHE A 57 -13.01 0.47 -1.29
CA PHE A 57 -14.24 0.50 -0.51
C PHE A 57 -14.02 0.50 1.00
N VAL A 58 -12.94 -0.12 1.45
CA VAL A 58 -12.73 -0.29 2.90
C VAL A 58 -12.58 1.06 3.61
N PHE A 59 -12.08 2.10 2.89
CA PHE A 59 -11.73 3.37 3.52
C PHE A 59 -12.25 4.60 2.78
N GLY A 60 -13.11 4.42 1.78
CA GLY A 60 -13.66 5.53 1.00
C GLY A 60 -14.21 6.64 1.89
N PRO A 61 -14.10 7.91 1.48
CA PRO A 61 -14.77 9.00 2.17
C PRO A 61 -16.27 8.72 2.13
N THR A 62 -16.83 8.38 3.28
CA THR A 62 -18.26 8.12 3.41
C THR A 62 -19.01 9.44 3.36
N ALA A 63 -19.37 9.87 2.17
CA ALA A 63 -20.08 11.12 1.96
C ALA A 63 -21.54 11.05 2.41
N ALA A 64 -22.18 9.87 2.46
CA ALA A 64 -23.58 9.75 2.81
C ALA A 64 -23.86 8.64 3.84
N ARG A 65 -24.81 8.88 4.77
CA ARG A 65 -25.30 7.87 5.71
C ARG A 65 -25.82 6.60 5.02
N LEU A 66 -26.33 6.74 3.79
CA LEU A 66 -26.86 5.64 2.99
C LEU A 66 -25.76 4.69 2.49
N GLU A 67 -24.61 5.23 2.13
CA GLU A 67 -23.43 4.44 1.69
C GLU A 67 -22.90 3.55 2.81
N ARG A 68 -22.90 4.05 4.05
CA ARG A 68 -22.49 3.26 5.24
C ARG A 68 -23.42 2.08 5.53
N ALA A 69 -24.68 2.16 5.14
CA ALA A 69 -25.65 1.10 5.37
C ALA A 69 -25.58 -0.02 4.33
N VAL A 70 -25.08 0.29 3.13
CA VAL A 70 -25.08 -0.63 1.99
C VAL A 70 -23.69 -1.19 1.70
N LEU A 71 -22.62 -0.41 1.99
CA LEU A 71 -21.25 -0.82 1.72
C LEU A 71 -20.55 -1.27 3.01
N PRO A 72 -19.79 -2.37 3.01
CA PRO A 72 -19.00 -2.81 4.15
C PRO A 72 -17.78 -1.88 4.34
N VAL A 73 -18.02 -0.66 4.83
CA VAL A 73 -16.95 0.29 5.16
C VAL A 73 -16.22 -0.24 6.39
N GLY A 74 -15.04 -0.78 6.17
CA GLY A 74 -14.19 -1.26 7.23
C GLY A 74 -13.58 -0.12 8.05
N THR A 75 -13.28 -0.40 9.30
CA THR A 75 -12.44 0.47 10.13
C THR A 75 -10.97 0.17 9.84
N ILE A 76 -10.15 1.21 9.78
CA ILE A 76 -8.70 1.08 9.71
C ILE A 76 -8.21 0.46 11.01
N ARG A 77 -7.41 -0.59 10.91
CA ARG A 77 -6.86 -1.33 12.05
C ARG A 77 -5.35 -1.20 12.09
N ARG A 78 -4.78 -1.34 13.28
CA ARG A 78 -3.35 -1.50 13.42
C ARG A 78 -2.88 -2.73 12.63
N GLY A 79 -1.77 -2.61 11.92
CA GLY A 79 -1.23 -3.65 11.05
C GLY A 79 -1.75 -3.59 9.61
N ASP A 80 -2.84 -2.85 9.31
CA ASP A 80 -3.28 -2.69 7.92
C ASP A 80 -2.19 -2.01 7.08
N VAL A 81 -1.88 -2.61 5.93
CA VAL A 81 -1.01 -1.99 4.92
C VAL A 81 -1.89 -1.13 4.01
N ILE A 82 -1.62 0.18 3.99
CA ILE A 82 -2.47 1.16 3.31
C ILE A 82 -1.70 1.92 2.24
N VAL A 83 -2.42 2.26 1.16
CA VAL A 83 -1.96 3.19 0.13
C VAL A 83 -2.63 4.54 0.37
N PHE A 84 -1.85 5.61 0.31
CA PHE A 84 -2.30 6.96 0.61
C PHE A 84 -1.54 8.02 -0.20
N LYS A 85 -2.10 9.22 -0.29
CA LYS A 85 -1.42 10.38 -0.85
C LYS A 85 -0.35 10.87 0.12
N TYR A 86 0.88 11.08 -0.37
CA TYR A 86 1.95 11.60 0.47
C TYR A 86 1.61 13.01 0.99
N PRO A 87 1.65 13.27 2.32
CA PRO A 87 1.17 14.54 2.88
C PRO A 87 1.90 15.79 2.38
N GLU A 88 3.20 15.70 2.12
CA GLU A 88 4.01 16.84 1.64
C GLU A 88 3.89 17.02 0.13
N GLU A 89 3.56 15.94 -0.63
CA GLU A 89 3.39 15.97 -2.08
C GLU A 89 2.21 15.06 -2.51
N PRO A 90 0.95 15.53 -2.45
CA PRO A 90 -0.24 14.69 -2.69
C PRO A 90 -0.40 14.15 -4.12
N SER A 91 0.47 14.52 -5.04
CA SER A 91 0.58 13.94 -6.38
C SER A 91 1.19 12.52 -6.35
N ARG A 92 1.96 12.21 -5.31
CA ARG A 92 2.63 10.92 -5.11
C ARG A 92 1.87 10.03 -4.16
N ASP A 93 1.88 8.74 -4.46
CA ASP A 93 1.27 7.71 -3.61
C ASP A 93 2.35 6.96 -2.83
N PHE A 94 2.10 6.78 -1.54
CA PHE A 94 2.95 6.00 -0.65
C PHE A 94 2.18 4.79 -0.12
N ILE A 95 2.94 3.76 0.26
CA ILE A 95 2.42 2.58 0.94
C ILE A 95 3.18 2.40 2.26
N LYS A 96 2.44 2.26 3.37
CA LYS A 96 2.97 2.04 4.71
C LYS A 96 2.01 1.21 5.54
N ARG A 97 2.49 0.71 6.66
CA ARG A 97 1.69 0.00 7.66
C ARG A 97 1.20 0.95 8.74
N VAL A 98 -0.06 0.78 9.14
CA VAL A 98 -0.67 1.53 10.26
C VAL A 98 -0.12 0.99 11.57
N ILE A 99 0.53 1.88 12.34
CA ILE A 99 1.12 1.56 13.64
C ILE A 99 0.35 2.22 14.79
N GLY A 100 0.02 3.51 14.68
CA GLY A 100 -0.74 4.23 15.70
C GLY A 100 -2.14 4.59 15.22
N LEU A 101 -3.14 4.36 16.07
CA LEU A 101 -4.53 4.71 15.85
C LEU A 101 -4.89 6.01 16.57
N PRO A 102 -5.98 6.72 16.14
CA PRO A 102 -6.41 7.96 16.78
C PRO A 102 -6.56 7.82 18.31
N GLY A 103 -5.99 8.75 19.07
CA GLY A 103 -6.04 8.79 20.52
C GLY A 103 -4.98 7.96 21.25
N GLU A 104 -4.19 7.18 20.54
CA GLU A 104 -3.12 6.38 21.14
C GLU A 104 -1.83 7.19 21.31
N THR A 105 -1.07 6.87 22.34
CA THR A 105 0.26 7.41 22.55
C THR A 105 1.30 6.42 22.06
N LEU A 106 2.13 6.85 21.10
CA LEU A 106 3.19 6.07 20.49
C LEU A 106 4.55 6.57 20.95
N GLU A 107 5.43 5.65 21.26
CA GLU A 107 6.83 5.92 21.56
C GLU A 107 7.73 4.88 20.88
N LEU A 108 8.83 5.34 20.31
CA LEU A 108 9.91 4.50 19.77
C LEU A 108 11.15 4.68 20.64
N ARG A 109 11.67 3.60 21.20
CA ARG A 109 12.95 3.55 21.93
C ARG A 109 13.77 2.36 21.46
N ASP A 110 15.00 2.61 21.12
CA ASP A 110 15.95 1.59 20.68
C ASP A 110 15.35 0.70 19.57
N LYS A 111 14.76 1.37 18.57
CA LYS A 111 14.04 0.78 17.42
C LYS A 111 12.78 -0.03 17.78
N LYS A 112 12.36 -0.09 19.04
CA LYS A 112 11.15 -0.79 19.48
C LYS A 112 9.99 0.17 19.68
N VAL A 113 8.84 -0.16 19.09
CA VAL A 113 7.63 0.63 19.23
C VAL A 113 6.85 0.18 20.47
N SER A 114 6.33 1.14 21.21
CA SER A 114 5.33 0.92 22.26
C SER A 114 4.09 1.79 22.01
N ILE A 115 2.91 1.22 22.30
CA ILE A 115 1.63 1.91 22.20
C ILE A 115 0.99 1.94 23.59
N ASN A 116 0.68 3.14 24.08
CA ASN A 116 0.13 3.35 25.42
C ASN A 116 1.00 2.68 26.52
N GLY A 117 2.32 2.72 26.34
CA GLY A 117 3.29 2.13 27.25
C GLY A 117 3.46 0.60 27.15
N GLN A 118 2.74 -0.07 26.23
CA GLN A 118 2.88 -1.51 25.99
C GLN A 118 3.71 -1.78 24.74
N PRO A 119 4.72 -2.64 24.77
CA PRO A 119 5.50 -3.01 23.60
C PRO A 119 4.60 -3.60 22.51
N LEU A 120 4.82 -3.19 21.26
CA LEU A 120 4.13 -3.74 20.09
C LEU A 120 4.90 -4.96 19.58
N ASP A 121 4.18 -6.06 19.34
CA ASP A 121 4.74 -7.22 18.64
C ASP A 121 4.72 -6.95 17.12
N GLU A 122 5.91 -6.93 16.51
CA GLU A 122 6.12 -6.51 15.14
C GLU A 122 6.96 -7.52 14.36
N SER A 123 6.42 -8.73 14.19
CA SER A 123 7.09 -9.83 13.47
C SER A 123 7.36 -9.54 11.98
N TYR A 124 6.75 -8.49 11.44
CA TYR A 124 6.86 -8.05 10.05
C TYR A 124 8.00 -7.03 9.83
N VAL A 125 8.64 -6.58 10.89
CA VAL A 125 9.65 -5.50 10.80
C VAL A 125 11.00 -6.04 10.38
N HIS A 126 11.62 -5.33 9.46
CA HIS A 126 12.99 -5.54 9.02
C HIS A 126 13.87 -4.35 9.38
N PHE A 127 15.11 -4.64 9.80
CA PHE A 127 16.16 -3.66 10.08
C PHE A 127 17.38 -3.98 9.25
N LEU A 128 17.94 -2.97 8.58
CA LEU A 128 19.25 -3.11 7.92
C LEU A 128 20.35 -3.26 8.96
N GLU A 129 20.24 -2.53 10.08
CA GLU A 129 21.10 -2.66 11.25
C GLU A 129 20.25 -3.17 12.43
N PRO A 130 20.53 -4.37 12.98
CA PRO A 130 19.79 -4.92 14.10
C PRO A 130 19.77 -3.97 15.32
N PRO A 131 18.68 -3.97 16.13
CA PRO A 131 18.62 -3.20 17.35
C PRO A 131 19.80 -3.53 18.29
N GLY A 132 20.45 -2.51 18.84
CA GLY A 132 21.57 -2.66 19.75
C GLY A 132 22.95 -2.82 19.07
N THR A 133 23.02 -2.79 17.74
CA THR A 133 24.30 -2.78 17.00
C THR A 133 24.78 -1.38 16.65
N SER A 134 24.19 -0.33 17.23
CA SER A 134 24.67 1.03 17.05
C SER A 134 26.18 1.06 17.37
N SER A 135 26.97 1.27 16.32
CA SER A 135 28.43 1.31 16.41
C SER A 135 28.84 2.30 17.50
N GLU A 136 29.69 1.90 18.41
CA GLU A 136 30.29 2.73 19.48
C GLU A 136 30.94 4.02 18.97
N PHE A 137 30.99 4.21 17.66
CA PHE A 137 31.60 5.34 16.94
C PHE A 137 30.61 6.39 16.42
N ARG A 138 29.30 6.21 16.52
CA ARG A 138 28.37 7.31 16.22
C ARG A 138 28.27 8.18 17.46
N GLU A 139 28.91 9.35 17.43
CA GLU A 139 28.65 10.40 18.39
C GLU A 139 27.13 10.60 18.49
N VAL A 140 26.58 10.35 19.69
CA VAL A 140 25.14 10.50 20.00
C VAL A 140 24.80 12.01 20.08
N THR A 141 25.17 12.76 19.05
CA THR A 141 24.97 14.22 18.98
C THR A 141 23.77 14.61 18.15
N SER A 142 23.13 13.67 17.42
CA SER A 142 21.89 13.94 16.70
C SER A 142 20.80 12.98 17.12
N TYR A 143 19.61 13.53 17.43
CA TYR A 143 18.39 12.79 17.67
C TYR A 143 17.99 12.04 16.40
N ASP A 144 18.30 10.72 16.34
CA ASP A 144 17.93 9.89 15.20
C ASP A 144 16.51 9.35 15.38
N VAL A 145 15.58 9.83 14.57
CA VAL A 145 14.17 9.41 14.60
C VAL A 145 13.98 7.92 14.29
N ARG A 146 14.99 7.23 13.77
CA ARG A 146 14.98 5.78 13.56
C ARG A 146 15.20 5.01 14.85
N GLU A 147 15.93 5.61 15.80
CA GLU A 147 16.26 5.04 17.11
C GLU A 147 15.25 5.45 18.18
N ARG A 148 14.84 6.73 18.16
CA ARG A 148 13.97 7.33 19.19
C ARG A 148 13.00 8.32 18.58
N TYR A 149 11.72 8.18 18.95
CA TYR A 149 10.67 9.09 18.54
C TYR A 149 9.56 9.16 19.60
N GLY A 150 9.04 10.34 19.87
CA GLY A 150 7.96 10.52 20.82
C GLY A 150 8.43 10.65 22.27
N PRO A 151 7.52 10.44 23.28
CA PRO A 151 6.13 10.00 23.07
C PRO A 151 5.26 11.04 22.37
N VAL A 152 4.38 10.59 21.46
CA VAL A 152 3.41 11.45 20.76
C VAL A 152 2.02 10.83 20.79
N THR A 153 0.98 11.65 20.95
CA THR A 153 -0.41 11.18 20.89
C THR A 153 -0.96 11.42 19.48
N VAL A 154 -1.51 10.38 18.88
CA VAL A 154 -2.10 10.43 17.53
C VAL A 154 -3.39 11.26 17.60
N PRO A 155 -3.51 12.36 16.81
CA PRO A 155 -4.69 13.20 16.81
C PRO A 155 -5.95 12.47 16.30
N PRO A 156 -7.16 12.97 16.61
CA PRO A 156 -8.40 12.45 16.04
C PRO A 156 -8.37 12.46 14.50
N ASN A 157 -8.90 11.42 13.87
CA ASN A 157 -8.94 11.25 12.41
C ASN A 157 -7.57 11.25 11.71
N GLN A 158 -6.51 10.96 12.45
CA GLN A 158 -5.17 10.80 11.89
C GLN A 158 -4.58 9.46 12.32
N TYR A 159 -3.55 9.03 11.61
CA TYR A 159 -2.87 7.76 11.82
C TYR A 159 -1.36 7.97 11.85
N PHE A 160 -0.67 7.11 12.59
CA PHE A 160 0.77 7.03 12.54
C PHE A 160 1.15 5.80 11.73
N VAL A 161 1.90 5.98 10.65
CA VAL A 161 2.24 4.90 9.73
C VAL A 161 3.75 4.78 9.60
N MET A 162 4.24 3.55 9.47
CA MET A 162 5.67 3.26 9.31
C MET A 162 5.90 2.25 8.18
N GLY A 163 7.08 2.31 7.58
CA GLY A 163 7.54 1.25 6.68
C GLY A 163 7.96 0.02 7.46
N ASP A 164 7.81 -1.16 6.87
CA ASP A 164 8.27 -2.42 7.46
C ASP A 164 9.81 -2.49 7.47
N ASN A 165 10.47 -1.93 6.44
CA ASN A 165 11.90 -1.66 6.44
C ASN A 165 12.17 -0.35 7.23
N ARG A 166 12.40 -0.49 8.53
CA ARG A 166 12.48 0.63 9.48
C ARG A 166 13.62 1.61 9.20
N ASP A 167 14.74 1.12 8.71
CA ASP A 167 15.93 1.94 8.46
C ASP A 167 15.89 2.62 7.09
N ASN A 168 15.07 2.11 6.16
CA ASN A 168 14.91 2.64 4.80
C ASN A 168 13.47 3.07 4.51
N SER A 169 12.88 3.87 5.39
CA SER A 169 11.50 4.34 5.23
C SER A 169 11.35 5.81 5.58
N GLN A 170 10.88 6.59 4.62
CA GLN A 170 10.36 7.93 4.85
C GLN A 170 8.89 7.81 5.25
N ASP A 171 8.59 7.96 6.55
CA ASP A 171 7.27 7.71 7.12
C ASP A 171 6.90 8.73 8.20
N SER A 172 5.90 8.46 9.02
CA SER A 172 5.38 9.38 10.02
C SER A 172 6.41 9.89 11.02
N ARG A 173 7.54 9.22 11.16
CA ARG A 173 8.66 9.72 12.00
C ARG A 173 9.29 11.00 11.44
N TYR A 174 9.13 11.25 10.14
CA TYR A 174 9.71 12.40 9.43
C TYR A 174 8.67 13.48 9.13
N TRP A 175 7.49 13.12 8.63
CA TRP A 175 6.47 14.06 8.17
C TRP A 175 5.22 14.10 9.08
N GLY A 176 5.19 13.34 10.18
CA GLY A 176 4.11 13.39 11.17
C GLY A 176 2.92 12.49 10.85
N PHE A 177 1.72 12.95 11.20
CA PHE A 177 0.52 12.14 11.16
C PHE A 177 -0.16 12.16 9.79
N LEU A 178 -0.70 11.01 9.39
CA LEU A 178 -1.45 10.83 8.14
C LEU A 178 -2.92 11.15 8.35
N PRO A 179 -3.49 12.17 7.69
CA PRO A 179 -4.92 12.42 7.71
C PRO A 179 -5.71 11.27 7.05
N ARG A 180 -6.87 10.93 7.62
CA ARG A 180 -7.73 9.87 7.09
C ARG A 180 -8.12 10.10 5.62
N ASP A 181 -8.35 11.34 5.22
CA ASP A 181 -8.81 11.69 3.87
C ASP A 181 -7.76 11.47 2.78
N TYR A 182 -6.49 11.27 3.18
CA TYR A 182 -5.41 10.95 2.26
C TYR A 182 -5.32 9.46 1.95
N ILE A 183 -6.00 8.60 2.73
CA ILE A 183 -5.97 7.15 2.57
C ILE A 183 -6.83 6.75 1.37
N LYS A 184 -6.22 6.10 0.39
CA LYS A 184 -6.87 5.60 -0.82
C LYS A 184 -7.48 4.23 -0.65
N GLY A 185 -6.85 3.34 0.14
CA GLY A 185 -7.35 2.00 0.36
C GLY A 185 -6.37 1.08 1.08
N ARG A 186 -6.80 -0.16 1.33
CA ARG A 186 -5.98 -1.21 1.94
C ARG A 186 -5.45 -2.16 0.87
N ALA A 187 -4.16 -2.44 0.93
CA ALA A 187 -3.54 -3.48 0.12
C ALA A 187 -4.06 -4.86 0.55
N LEU A 188 -4.47 -5.68 -0.40
CA LEU A 188 -5.07 -6.99 -0.15
C LEU A 188 -4.16 -8.14 -0.55
N VAL A 189 -3.66 -8.08 -1.79
CA VAL A 189 -2.97 -9.21 -2.40
C VAL A 189 -1.97 -8.72 -3.44
N ILE A 190 -0.85 -9.41 -3.55
CA ILE A 190 0.09 -9.29 -4.65
C ILE A 190 -0.47 -10.15 -5.80
N TYR A 191 -0.94 -9.53 -6.88
CA TYR A 191 -1.48 -10.29 -8.01
C TYR A 191 -0.42 -10.65 -9.05
N TRP A 192 0.67 -9.89 -9.10
CA TRP A 192 1.82 -10.16 -9.96
C TRP A 192 3.09 -9.56 -9.34
N SER A 193 4.22 -10.21 -9.53
CA SER A 193 5.54 -9.75 -9.08
C SER A 193 6.56 -9.97 -10.18
N TYR A 194 7.27 -8.91 -10.56
CA TYR A 194 8.25 -8.95 -11.63
C TYR A 194 9.54 -8.24 -11.21
N ASP A 195 10.66 -8.94 -11.38
CA ASP A 195 11.98 -8.39 -11.13
C ASP A 195 12.49 -7.71 -12.41
N ASP A 196 12.35 -6.38 -12.47
CA ASP A 196 12.85 -5.60 -13.61
C ASP A 196 14.38 -5.36 -13.53
N GLY A 197 15.01 -5.65 -12.39
CA GLY A 197 16.42 -5.45 -12.14
C GLY A 197 16.82 -3.97 -12.02
N LEU A 198 15.83 -3.10 -11.97
CA LEU A 198 16.00 -1.65 -11.92
C LEU A 198 15.87 -1.20 -10.49
N GLY A 199 16.51 -1.38 -9.52
CA GLY A 199 16.46 -0.83 -8.15
C GLY A 199 15.37 0.24 -7.89
N ASP A 200 15.65 1.23 -7.06
CA ASP A 200 14.69 2.30 -6.75
C ASP A 200 14.21 3.08 -7.98
N TYR A 201 12.95 3.53 -7.88
CA TYR A 201 12.19 4.26 -8.89
C TYR A 201 13.00 5.36 -9.61
N HIS A 202 13.11 5.19 -10.95
CA HIS A 202 13.46 6.27 -11.86
C HIS A 202 12.22 6.64 -12.68
N GLU A 203 12.00 7.94 -12.91
CA GLU A 203 10.97 8.39 -13.85
C GLU A 203 11.30 7.85 -15.25
N GLU A 204 10.52 6.86 -15.69
CA GLU A 204 10.71 6.25 -17.01
C GLU A 204 10.34 7.23 -18.11
N SER A 205 11.28 7.52 -19.01
CA SER A 205 10.94 8.18 -20.25
C SER A 205 10.07 7.26 -21.13
N THR A 206 9.29 7.83 -22.04
CA THR A 206 8.40 7.07 -22.94
C THR A 206 9.15 5.97 -23.72
N GLY A 207 10.44 6.21 -24.04
CA GLY A 207 11.30 5.24 -24.72
C GLY A 207 11.74 4.07 -23.83
N GLU A 208 11.92 4.32 -22.54
CA GLU A 208 12.26 3.30 -21.53
C GLU A 208 11.05 2.42 -21.22
N ALA A 209 9.85 2.99 -21.15
CA ALA A 209 8.61 2.25 -20.98
C ALA A 209 8.38 1.23 -22.12
N LEU A 210 8.65 1.61 -23.37
CA LEU A 210 8.56 0.71 -24.53
C LEU A 210 9.61 -0.42 -24.48
N LYS A 211 10.86 -0.12 -24.09
CA LYS A 211 11.90 -1.13 -23.86
C LYS A 211 11.53 -2.06 -22.70
N GLY A 212 10.95 -1.51 -21.64
CA GLY A 212 10.45 -2.24 -20.48
C GLY A 212 9.39 -3.27 -20.89
N LEU A 213 8.41 -2.88 -21.71
CA LEU A 213 7.38 -3.80 -22.23
C LEU A 213 7.99 -4.95 -23.06
N GLY A 214 8.98 -4.65 -23.91
CA GLY A 214 9.70 -5.68 -24.66
C GLY A 214 10.46 -6.65 -23.74
N SER A 215 11.13 -6.14 -22.73
CA SER A 215 11.83 -6.94 -21.72
C SER A 215 10.87 -7.83 -20.93
N VAL A 216 9.72 -7.29 -20.52
CA VAL A 216 8.67 -8.06 -19.82
C VAL A 216 8.20 -9.22 -20.68
N PHE A 217 7.94 -9.00 -21.96
CA PHE A 217 7.48 -10.06 -22.88
C PHE A 217 8.50 -11.18 -23.04
N VAL A 218 9.79 -10.84 -23.20
CA VAL A 218 10.88 -11.82 -23.39
C VAL A 218 11.19 -12.58 -22.10
N HIS A 219 11.16 -11.90 -20.95
CA HIS A 219 11.59 -12.47 -19.67
C HIS A 219 10.42 -12.80 -18.73
N PHE A 220 9.18 -12.80 -19.23
CA PHE A 220 7.97 -13.02 -18.43
C PHE A 220 8.09 -14.27 -17.54
N PHE A 221 8.51 -15.39 -18.10
CA PHE A 221 8.59 -16.64 -17.36
C PHE A 221 9.81 -16.72 -16.40
N THR A 222 10.90 -16.01 -16.70
CA THR A 222 12.17 -16.11 -15.96
C THR A 222 12.30 -15.07 -14.84
N ARG A 223 11.67 -13.90 -15.00
CA ARG A 223 11.74 -12.80 -14.02
C ARG A 223 10.45 -12.60 -13.23
N THR A 224 9.37 -13.31 -13.55
CA THR A 224 8.18 -13.32 -12.70
C THR A 224 8.47 -14.15 -11.45
N ARG A 225 8.24 -13.56 -10.28
CA ARG A 225 8.35 -14.22 -8.98
C ARG A 225 7.04 -14.95 -8.70
N TRP A 226 6.91 -16.16 -9.23
CA TRP A 226 5.67 -16.95 -9.19
C TRP A 226 5.21 -17.32 -7.78
N ASP A 227 6.17 -17.48 -6.86
CA ASP A 227 5.96 -17.77 -5.44
C ASP A 227 5.25 -16.64 -4.69
N ARG A 228 5.33 -15.41 -5.21
CA ARG A 228 4.69 -14.23 -4.61
C ARG A 228 3.28 -13.96 -5.17
N MET A 229 2.89 -14.63 -6.23
CA MET A 229 1.58 -14.42 -6.84
C MET A 229 0.45 -14.90 -5.91
N LEU A 230 -0.60 -14.09 -5.81
CA LEU A 230 -1.75 -14.30 -4.91
C LEU A 230 -1.40 -14.33 -3.43
N HIS A 231 -0.20 -13.83 -3.07
CA HIS A 231 0.18 -13.70 -1.68
C HIS A 231 -0.67 -12.63 -0.99
N GLN A 232 -1.36 -13.03 0.10
CA GLN A 232 -2.19 -12.13 0.88
C GLN A 232 -1.34 -11.24 1.77
N ILE A 233 -1.55 -9.92 1.69
CA ILE A 233 -0.87 -8.92 2.52
C ILE A 233 -1.54 -8.87 3.89
N ARG A 234 -0.75 -9.10 4.93
CA ARG A 234 -1.19 -9.14 6.34
C ARG A 234 -0.45 -8.09 7.16
#